data_ac1732894817c3fbbf487a049e1d0a2b
#
_entry.id   ac1732894817c3fbbf487a049e1d0a2b
#
_cell.length_a   1.000
_cell.length_b   1.000
_cell.length_c   1.000
_cell.angle_alpha   90.00
_cell.angle_beta   90.00
_cell.angle_gamma   90.00
#
_symmetry.space_group_name_H-M   'P 1'
#
loop_
_entity.id
_entity.type
_entity.pdbx_description
1 polymer ?
#
loop_
_entity_poly.entity_id
_entity_poly.type
_entity_poly.pdbx_seq_one_letter_code
_entity_poly.pdbx_strand_id
1 'polypeptide(L)'
;MERVDAVVIGAGVVGLAVARSLALAGREVVVLEAADAIGTGTSSRNSEVIHAGIYYPQGSLKARLCVAGKQMLYRYAAERGVGHRRCGKLIVATDEAQVATLTSIRAKAAANGVDDLQLLGADEARALEPALNCTAALLSPSTGIVDSHALMLALQGDLEHAGGLVALLSELHAARHTDAGWVLEVQSQGTQTTLLAEAVV
;
A
#
# COMPACT_ATOMS: atom_id res chain seq x y z
N MET A 1 -11.30 19.02 26.44
CA MET A 1 -10.56 17.91 25.84
C MET A 1 -11.60 17.13 25.01
N GLU A 2 -11.42 17.10 23.73
CA GLU A 2 -12.28 16.40 22.77
C GLU A 2 -12.00 14.90 22.84
N ARG A 3 -13.04 14.06 22.72
CA ARG A 3 -12.91 12.60 22.75
C ARG A 3 -13.29 12.01 21.39
N VAL A 4 -12.47 11.07 20.92
CA VAL A 4 -12.70 10.33 19.68
C VAL A 4 -12.43 8.83 19.89
N ASP A 5 -12.96 7.97 19.03
CA ASP A 5 -12.72 6.52 19.14
C ASP A 5 -11.30 6.17 18.75
N ALA A 6 -10.78 6.75 17.65
CA ALA A 6 -9.45 6.44 17.16
C ALA A 6 -8.74 7.66 16.56
N VAL A 7 -7.43 7.74 16.83
CA VAL A 7 -6.53 8.68 16.15
C VAL A 7 -5.51 7.89 15.35
N VAL A 8 -5.35 8.25 14.07
CA VAL A 8 -4.32 7.71 13.18
C VAL A 8 -3.26 8.77 12.92
N ILE A 9 -1.99 8.41 13.10
CA ILE A 9 -0.86 9.34 12.96
C ILE A 9 -0.24 9.18 11.57
N GLY A 10 -0.39 10.22 10.76
CA GLY A 10 0.12 10.32 9.40
C GLY A 10 -0.91 9.99 8.34
N ALA A 11 -1.07 10.90 7.36
CA ALA A 11 -1.94 10.76 6.20
C ALA A 11 -1.22 10.20 4.97
N GLY A 12 -0.31 9.24 5.17
CA GLY A 12 0.23 8.40 4.09
C GLY A 12 -0.78 7.32 3.69
N VAL A 13 -0.47 6.56 2.62
CA VAL A 13 -1.37 5.52 2.09
C VAL A 13 -1.80 4.49 3.14
N VAL A 14 -0.91 4.13 4.07
CA VAL A 14 -1.23 3.15 5.13
C VAL A 14 -2.15 3.77 6.17
N GLY A 15 -1.84 4.99 6.66
CA GLY A 15 -2.69 5.69 7.63
C GLY A 15 -4.10 5.93 7.08
N LEU A 16 -4.22 6.43 5.85
CA LEU A 16 -5.50 6.64 5.18
C LEU A 16 -6.30 5.33 5.02
N ALA A 17 -5.63 4.22 4.65
CA ALA A 17 -6.29 2.93 4.52
C ALA A 17 -6.80 2.37 5.87
N VAL A 18 -6.02 2.54 6.95
CA VAL A 18 -6.43 2.16 8.31
C VAL A 18 -7.59 3.04 8.78
N ALA A 19 -7.45 4.36 8.66
CA ALA A 19 -8.48 5.30 9.08
C ALA A 19 -9.81 5.06 8.36
N ARG A 20 -9.77 4.87 7.02
CA ARG A 20 -10.92 4.47 6.22
C ARG A 20 -11.58 3.20 6.76
N SER A 21 -10.79 2.18 7.06
CA SER A 21 -11.32 0.90 7.56
C SER A 21 -12.03 1.06 8.91
N LEU A 22 -11.49 1.88 9.81
CA LEU A 22 -12.07 2.17 11.11
C LEU A 22 -13.37 2.99 10.97
N ALA A 23 -13.37 4.04 10.12
CA ALA A 23 -14.55 4.87 9.88
C ALA A 23 -15.70 4.06 9.24
N LEU A 24 -15.40 3.20 8.26
CA LEU A 24 -16.39 2.28 7.67
C LEU A 24 -16.93 1.25 8.68
N ALA A 25 -16.20 0.98 9.76
CA ALA A 25 -16.67 0.17 10.88
C ALA A 25 -17.49 0.97 11.92
N GLY A 26 -17.82 2.24 11.62
CA GLY A 26 -18.65 3.11 12.46
C GLY A 26 -17.89 3.78 13.61
N ARG A 27 -16.54 3.85 13.54
CA ARG A 27 -15.72 4.55 14.52
C ARG A 27 -15.58 6.02 14.17
N GLU A 28 -15.54 6.88 15.17
CA GLU A 28 -15.15 8.28 15.04
C GLU A 28 -13.61 8.35 14.91
N VAL A 29 -13.12 8.77 13.74
CA VAL A 29 -11.69 8.70 13.40
C VAL A 29 -11.15 10.07 13.01
N VAL A 30 -10.03 10.44 13.62
CA VAL A 30 -9.23 11.61 13.24
C VAL A 30 -7.86 11.14 12.78
N VAL A 31 -7.45 11.58 11.57
CA VAL A 31 -6.08 11.42 11.08
C VAL A 31 -5.33 12.71 11.35
N LEU A 32 -4.21 12.65 12.07
CA LEU A 32 -3.31 13.79 12.30
C LEU A 32 -2.17 13.73 11.27
N GLU A 33 -1.99 14.78 10.50
CA GLU A 33 -0.89 14.91 9.53
C GLU A 33 -0.12 16.22 9.82
N ALA A 34 1.19 16.10 10.02
CA ALA A 34 2.04 17.24 10.31
C ALA A 34 2.25 18.17 9.11
N ALA A 35 2.22 17.61 7.90
CA ALA A 35 2.36 18.37 6.66
C ALA A 35 1.06 19.08 6.24
N ASP A 36 1.18 19.95 5.25
CA ASP A 36 0.07 20.70 4.66
C ASP A 36 -0.72 19.91 3.60
N ALA A 37 -0.30 18.67 3.32
CA ALA A 37 -0.96 17.78 2.37
C ALA A 37 -0.77 16.32 2.75
N ILE A 38 -1.68 15.45 2.25
CA ILE A 38 -1.56 14.01 2.40
C ILE A 38 -0.40 13.44 1.57
N GLY A 39 0.19 12.32 1.99
CA GLY A 39 1.11 11.53 1.20
C GLY A 39 2.47 12.17 0.90
N THR A 40 2.84 13.26 1.52
CA THR A 40 4.08 14.04 1.25
C THR A 40 5.37 13.29 1.58
N GLY A 41 5.30 12.27 2.42
CA GLY A 41 6.44 11.42 2.82
C GLY A 41 6.75 10.29 1.83
N THR A 42 6.96 9.08 2.35
CA THR A 42 7.29 7.87 1.57
C THR A 42 6.23 7.53 0.53
N SER A 43 4.96 7.83 0.79
CA SER A 43 3.85 7.51 -0.12
C SER A 43 3.89 8.25 -1.46
N SER A 44 4.63 9.36 -1.58
CA SER A 44 4.89 10.06 -2.84
C SER A 44 6.23 9.66 -3.50
N ARG A 45 7.02 8.79 -2.87
CA ARG A 45 8.36 8.40 -3.33
C ARG A 45 8.46 6.89 -3.47
N ASN A 46 7.67 6.34 -4.36
CA ASN A 46 7.60 4.90 -4.62
C ASN A 46 7.55 4.63 -6.12
N SER A 47 7.63 3.38 -6.52
CA SER A 47 7.61 2.95 -7.93
C SER A 47 6.21 2.67 -8.47
N GLU A 48 5.17 2.88 -7.68
CA GLU A 48 3.75 2.65 -8.02
C GLU A 48 3.43 1.22 -8.48
N VAL A 49 4.31 0.28 -8.17
CA VAL A 49 4.16 -1.12 -8.59
C VAL A 49 3.18 -1.86 -7.68
N ILE A 50 2.15 -2.44 -8.27
CA ILE A 50 1.30 -3.44 -7.63
C ILE A 50 2.05 -4.77 -7.66
N HIS A 51 2.68 -5.13 -6.54
CA HIS A 51 3.49 -6.34 -6.41
C HIS A 51 2.63 -7.61 -6.41
N ALA A 52 3.06 -8.62 -7.16
CA ALA A 52 2.36 -9.92 -7.21
C ALA A 52 2.61 -10.82 -5.99
N GLY A 53 3.66 -10.59 -5.20
CA GLY A 53 4.00 -11.44 -4.03
C GLY A 53 5.03 -12.54 -4.33
N ILE A 54 5.84 -12.39 -5.38
CA ILE A 54 6.70 -13.41 -5.98
C ILE A 54 7.90 -13.82 -5.10
N TYR A 55 8.51 -12.85 -4.41
CA TYR A 55 9.86 -13.01 -3.82
C TYR A 55 9.90 -13.31 -2.33
N TYR A 56 8.77 -13.28 -1.66
CA TYR A 56 8.75 -13.31 -0.19
C TYR A 56 8.85 -14.74 0.35
N PRO A 57 9.44 -14.94 1.54
CA PRO A 57 9.49 -16.24 2.18
C PRO A 57 8.09 -16.81 2.34
N GLN A 58 7.94 -18.11 2.06
CA GLN A 58 6.67 -18.81 2.17
C GLN A 58 6.08 -18.68 3.58
N GLY A 59 4.77 -18.41 3.66
CA GLY A 59 4.04 -18.27 4.91
C GLY A 59 4.28 -16.96 5.67
N SER A 60 5.22 -16.10 5.23
CA SER A 60 5.44 -14.81 5.87
C SER A 60 4.20 -13.90 5.75
N LEU A 61 4.02 -13.01 6.73
CA LEU A 61 2.97 -11.98 6.67
C LEU A 61 3.07 -11.17 5.37
N LYS A 62 4.28 -10.83 4.95
CA LYS A 62 4.53 -10.07 3.73
C LYS A 62 4.05 -10.81 2.47
N ALA A 63 4.29 -12.13 2.36
CA ALA A 63 3.79 -12.95 1.27
C ALA A 63 2.24 -12.97 1.25
N ARG A 64 1.64 -13.31 2.39
CA ARG A 64 0.17 -13.42 2.53
C ARG A 64 -0.53 -12.10 2.22
N LEU A 65 -0.06 -11.00 2.85
CA LEU A 65 -0.67 -9.68 2.69
C LEU A 65 -0.44 -9.10 1.30
N CYS A 66 0.71 -9.37 0.66
CA CYS A 66 0.97 -8.92 -0.71
C CYS A 66 0.02 -9.58 -1.72
N VAL A 67 -0.18 -10.90 -1.63
CA VAL A 67 -1.10 -11.63 -2.52
C VAL A 67 -2.54 -11.18 -2.32
N ALA A 68 -3.01 -11.12 -1.07
CA ALA A 68 -4.37 -10.65 -0.76
C ALA A 68 -4.56 -9.18 -1.12
N GLY A 69 -3.59 -8.32 -0.75
CA GLY A 69 -3.63 -6.88 -1.00
C GLY A 69 -3.63 -6.55 -2.49
N LYS A 70 -2.89 -7.28 -3.32
CA LYS A 70 -2.96 -7.15 -4.78
C LYS A 70 -4.39 -7.26 -5.31
N GLN A 71 -5.11 -8.31 -4.90
CA GLN A 71 -6.49 -8.53 -5.35
C GLN A 71 -7.44 -7.43 -4.84
N MET A 72 -7.27 -7.02 -3.58
CA MET A 72 -8.05 -5.94 -2.99
C MET A 72 -7.78 -4.62 -3.71
N LEU A 73 -6.51 -4.31 -4.01
CA LEU A 73 -6.11 -3.05 -4.64
C LEU A 73 -6.66 -2.94 -6.07
N TYR A 74 -6.57 -3.99 -6.89
CA TYR A 74 -7.15 -3.98 -8.22
C TYR A 74 -8.66 -3.76 -8.20
N ARG A 75 -9.37 -4.43 -7.28
CA ARG A 75 -10.82 -4.25 -7.11
C ARG A 75 -11.14 -2.83 -6.67
N TYR A 76 -10.48 -2.35 -5.63
CA TYR A 76 -10.69 -1.01 -5.10
C TYR A 76 -10.41 0.08 -6.14
N ALA A 77 -9.30 -0.03 -6.86
CA ALA A 77 -8.93 0.92 -7.89
C ALA A 77 -9.98 0.98 -9.02
N ALA A 78 -10.49 -0.19 -9.45
CA ALA A 78 -11.55 -0.24 -10.44
C ALA A 78 -12.87 0.38 -9.93
N GLU A 79 -13.27 0.07 -8.69
CA GLU A 79 -14.49 0.58 -8.06
C GLU A 79 -14.46 2.10 -7.84
N ARG A 80 -13.28 2.68 -7.59
CA ARG A 80 -13.08 4.11 -7.30
C ARG A 80 -12.57 4.92 -8.49
N GLY A 81 -12.40 4.32 -9.66
CA GLY A 81 -11.87 5.00 -10.84
C GLY A 81 -10.41 5.43 -10.70
N VAL A 82 -9.65 4.80 -9.80
CA VAL A 82 -8.22 5.05 -9.64
C VAL A 82 -7.46 4.49 -10.84
N GLY A 83 -6.61 5.30 -11.46
CA GLY A 83 -5.79 4.89 -12.60
C GLY A 83 -4.89 3.71 -12.25
N HIS A 84 -5.03 2.60 -12.97
CA HIS A 84 -4.21 1.41 -12.76
C HIS A 84 -4.14 0.58 -14.03
N ARG A 85 -3.09 -0.27 -14.13
CA ARG A 85 -2.93 -1.17 -15.27
C ARG A 85 -2.21 -2.45 -14.88
N ARG A 86 -2.73 -3.60 -15.29
CA ARG A 86 -2.02 -4.89 -15.25
C ARG A 86 -1.08 -4.99 -16.45
N CYS A 87 0.04 -4.30 -16.40
CA CYS A 87 1.02 -4.28 -17.48
C CYS A 87 1.98 -5.48 -17.47
N GLY A 88 1.94 -6.26 -16.39
CA GLY A 88 2.89 -7.36 -16.19
C GLY A 88 4.27 -6.87 -15.77
N LYS A 89 5.17 -7.84 -15.56
CA LYS A 89 6.60 -7.63 -15.31
C LYS A 89 7.38 -8.79 -15.88
N LEU A 90 8.49 -8.49 -16.55
CA LEU A 90 9.48 -9.47 -16.98
C LEU A 90 10.64 -9.52 -15.97
N ILE A 91 11.04 -10.73 -15.59
CA ILE A 91 12.26 -11.02 -14.82
C ILE A 91 13.13 -11.81 -15.76
N VAL A 92 14.29 -11.27 -16.13
CA VAL A 92 15.10 -11.82 -17.22
C VAL A 92 16.34 -12.56 -16.70
N ALA A 93 16.72 -13.62 -17.40
CA ALA A 93 18.03 -14.26 -17.32
C ALA A 93 18.87 -13.81 -18.50
N THR A 94 20.02 -13.22 -18.26
CA THR A 94 20.93 -12.76 -19.31
C THR A 94 21.96 -13.81 -19.73
N ASP A 95 22.04 -14.91 -18.97
CA ASP A 95 22.87 -16.07 -19.26
C ASP A 95 22.18 -17.38 -18.81
N GLU A 96 22.70 -18.54 -19.26
CA GLU A 96 22.15 -19.85 -18.92
C GLU A 96 22.18 -20.19 -17.44
N ALA A 97 23.17 -19.70 -16.69
CA ALA A 97 23.29 -19.98 -15.26
C ALA A 97 22.12 -19.36 -14.45
N GLN A 98 21.55 -18.27 -14.94
CA GLN A 98 20.43 -17.58 -14.30
C GLN A 98 19.08 -18.21 -14.59
N VAL A 99 18.96 -19.06 -15.61
CA VAL A 99 17.68 -19.73 -15.97
C VAL A 99 17.15 -20.58 -14.81
N ALA A 100 18.03 -21.30 -14.10
CA ALA A 100 17.66 -22.08 -12.92
C ALA A 100 17.06 -21.20 -11.81
N THR A 101 17.51 -19.95 -11.71
CA THR A 101 16.98 -18.96 -10.74
C THR A 101 15.54 -18.59 -11.08
N LEU A 102 15.20 -18.38 -12.36
CA LEU A 102 13.82 -18.10 -12.78
C LEU A 102 12.87 -19.26 -12.39
N THR A 103 13.29 -20.49 -12.59
CA THR A 103 12.53 -21.69 -12.18
C THR A 103 12.32 -21.74 -10.67
N SER A 104 13.36 -21.41 -9.88
CA SER A 104 13.27 -21.34 -8.43
C SER A 104 12.31 -20.24 -7.97
N ILE A 105 12.35 -19.06 -8.61
CA ILE A 105 11.41 -17.95 -8.32
C ILE A 105 9.99 -18.39 -8.60
N ARG A 106 9.72 -19.05 -9.74
CA ARG A 106 8.40 -19.56 -10.09
C ARG A 106 7.86 -20.55 -9.04
N ALA A 107 8.69 -21.49 -8.61
CA ALA A 107 8.30 -22.46 -7.60
C ALA A 107 7.98 -21.80 -6.24
N LYS A 108 8.78 -20.82 -5.81
CA LYS A 108 8.53 -20.05 -4.57
C LYS A 108 7.26 -19.20 -4.67
N ALA A 109 7.00 -18.60 -5.82
CA ALA A 109 5.79 -17.82 -6.08
C ALA A 109 4.53 -18.72 -5.98
N ALA A 110 4.55 -19.88 -6.62
CA ALA A 110 3.45 -20.86 -6.54
C ALA A 110 3.18 -21.29 -5.09
N ALA A 111 4.22 -21.53 -4.29
CA ALA A 111 4.09 -21.84 -2.86
C ALA A 111 3.44 -20.71 -2.04
N ASN A 112 3.42 -19.48 -2.55
CA ASN A 112 2.74 -18.32 -1.97
C ASN A 112 1.35 -18.04 -2.59
N GLY A 113 0.86 -18.92 -3.50
CA GLY A 113 -0.42 -18.75 -4.18
C GLY A 113 -0.35 -17.78 -5.38
N VAL A 114 0.83 -17.62 -6.00
CA VAL A 114 1.01 -16.87 -7.25
C VAL A 114 1.31 -17.88 -8.36
N ASP A 115 0.25 -18.38 -9.00
CA ASP A 115 0.32 -19.50 -9.94
C ASP A 115 0.35 -19.07 -11.41
N ASP A 116 0.32 -17.75 -11.68
CA ASP A 116 0.20 -17.17 -13.01
C ASP A 116 1.54 -16.88 -13.70
N LEU A 117 2.68 -17.21 -13.08
CA LEU A 117 4.00 -16.96 -13.65
C LEU A 117 4.29 -17.87 -14.85
N GLN A 118 4.77 -17.27 -15.95
CA GLN A 118 5.05 -17.96 -17.20
C GLN A 118 6.54 -17.87 -17.55
N LEU A 119 7.17 -19.04 -17.77
CA LEU A 119 8.52 -19.10 -18.33
C LEU A 119 8.44 -18.83 -19.83
N LEU A 120 9.26 -17.94 -20.33
CA LEU A 120 9.36 -17.52 -21.72
C LEU A 120 10.78 -17.76 -22.23
N GLY A 121 10.87 -18.21 -23.48
CA GLY A 121 12.12 -18.19 -24.23
C GLY A 121 12.53 -16.78 -24.64
N ALA A 122 13.75 -16.65 -25.15
CA ALA A 122 14.30 -15.35 -25.57
C ALA A 122 13.44 -14.64 -26.61
N ASP A 123 12.90 -15.36 -27.59
CA ASP A 123 12.08 -14.79 -28.66
C ASP A 123 10.71 -14.32 -28.16
N GLU A 124 10.08 -15.08 -27.27
CA GLU A 124 8.82 -14.71 -26.64
C GLU A 124 9.00 -13.46 -25.75
N ALA A 125 10.12 -13.38 -25.01
CA ALA A 125 10.43 -12.21 -24.21
C ALA A 125 10.67 -10.96 -25.07
N ARG A 126 11.39 -11.10 -26.19
CA ARG A 126 11.62 -10.01 -27.15
C ARG A 126 10.36 -9.58 -27.89
N ALA A 127 9.40 -10.49 -28.10
CA ALA A 127 8.10 -10.11 -28.65
C ALA A 127 7.32 -9.15 -27.73
N LEU A 128 7.50 -9.25 -26.41
CA LEU A 128 6.90 -8.35 -25.43
C LEU A 128 7.71 -7.07 -25.23
N GLU A 129 9.03 -7.16 -25.22
CA GLU A 129 9.95 -6.04 -25.05
C GLU A 129 11.15 -6.22 -26.00
N PRO A 130 11.12 -5.58 -27.19
CA PRO A 130 12.12 -5.80 -28.24
C PRO A 130 13.56 -5.42 -27.87
N ALA A 131 13.74 -4.52 -26.89
CA ALA A 131 15.06 -4.09 -26.44
C ALA A 131 15.77 -5.09 -25.51
N LEU A 132 15.10 -6.19 -25.12
CA LEU A 132 15.68 -7.18 -24.21
C LEU A 132 16.79 -7.99 -24.87
N ASN A 133 17.92 -8.08 -24.16
CA ASN A 133 18.96 -9.06 -24.43
C ASN A 133 18.94 -10.10 -23.30
N CYS A 134 18.30 -11.23 -23.53
CA CYS A 134 18.13 -12.29 -22.54
C CYS A 134 18.12 -13.69 -23.19
N THR A 135 18.46 -14.71 -22.38
CA THR A 135 18.36 -16.12 -22.72
C THR A 135 16.96 -16.65 -22.43
N ALA A 136 16.37 -16.21 -21.33
CA ALA A 136 15.00 -16.57 -20.91
C ALA A 136 14.41 -15.46 -20.05
N ALA A 137 13.09 -15.52 -19.85
CA ALA A 137 12.40 -14.61 -18.93
C ALA A 137 11.29 -15.33 -18.14
N LEU A 138 10.89 -14.72 -17.03
CA LEU A 138 9.71 -15.08 -16.28
C LEU A 138 8.73 -13.92 -16.31
N LEU A 139 7.59 -14.11 -16.96
CA LEU A 139 6.51 -13.13 -17.01
C LEU A 139 5.63 -13.28 -15.77
N SER A 140 5.36 -12.16 -15.10
CA SER A 140 4.38 -12.03 -14.02
C SER A 140 3.18 -11.20 -14.49
N PRO A 141 2.12 -11.80 -15.03
CA PRO A 141 0.98 -11.09 -15.62
C PRO A 141 0.19 -10.26 -14.61
N SER A 142 0.16 -10.68 -13.34
CA SER A 142 -0.61 -9.99 -12.29
C SER A 142 0.14 -8.84 -11.61
N THR A 143 1.40 -8.61 -11.94
CA THR A 143 2.10 -7.38 -11.56
C THR A 143 1.53 -6.21 -12.39
N GLY A 144 1.42 -5.04 -11.77
CA GLY A 144 0.91 -3.85 -12.46
C GLY A 144 1.39 -2.57 -11.85
N ILE A 145 0.73 -1.49 -12.22
CA ILE A 145 0.98 -0.14 -11.72
C ILE A 145 -0.33 0.51 -11.28
N VAL A 146 -0.24 1.44 -10.35
CA VAL A 146 -1.36 2.23 -9.83
C VAL A 146 -0.94 3.68 -9.68
N ASP A 147 -1.84 4.61 -9.93
CA ASP A 147 -1.69 6.01 -9.55
C ASP A 147 -1.80 6.11 -8.02
N SER A 148 -0.66 6.22 -7.36
CA SER A 148 -0.59 6.24 -5.90
C SER A 148 -1.23 7.48 -5.29
N HIS A 149 -1.21 8.61 -6.02
CA HIS A 149 -1.83 9.84 -5.56
C HIS A 149 -3.36 9.76 -5.63
N ALA A 150 -3.90 9.33 -6.78
CA ALA A 150 -5.34 9.10 -6.92
C ALA A 150 -5.85 8.04 -5.93
N LEU A 151 -5.05 7.01 -5.62
CA LEU A 151 -5.36 6.01 -4.59
C LEU A 151 -5.52 6.65 -3.21
N MET A 152 -4.60 7.52 -2.80
CA MET A 152 -4.68 8.21 -1.50
C MET A 152 -5.87 9.15 -1.43
N LEU A 153 -6.16 9.90 -2.51
CA LEU A 153 -7.35 10.75 -2.58
C LEU A 153 -8.65 9.94 -2.48
N ALA A 154 -8.72 8.78 -3.12
CA ALA A 154 -9.88 7.90 -3.02
C ALA A 154 -10.07 7.35 -1.59
N LEU A 155 -8.97 6.97 -0.92
CA LEU A 155 -9.02 6.52 0.48
C LEU A 155 -9.45 7.64 1.43
N GLN A 156 -8.95 8.86 1.22
CA GLN A 156 -9.39 10.04 1.98
C GLN A 156 -10.87 10.33 1.75
N GLY A 157 -11.32 10.34 0.49
CA GLY A 157 -12.72 10.60 0.18
C GLY A 157 -13.67 9.57 0.82
N ASP A 158 -13.31 8.28 0.83
CA ASP A 158 -14.08 7.25 1.51
C ASP A 158 -14.09 7.44 3.04
N LEU A 159 -12.95 7.82 3.63
CA LEU A 159 -12.83 8.14 5.05
C LEU A 159 -13.77 9.28 5.44
N GLU A 160 -13.71 10.41 4.70
CA GLU A 160 -14.51 11.60 4.97
C GLU A 160 -16.01 11.33 4.73
N HIS A 161 -16.35 10.57 3.70
CA HIS A 161 -17.74 10.15 3.44
C HIS A 161 -18.30 9.28 4.58
N ALA A 162 -17.44 8.50 5.25
CA ALA A 162 -17.80 7.70 6.42
C ALA A 162 -17.76 8.49 7.74
N GLY A 163 -17.56 9.81 7.69
CA GLY A 163 -17.57 10.70 8.87
C GLY A 163 -16.22 10.89 9.55
N GLY A 164 -15.12 10.35 9.00
CA GLY A 164 -13.77 10.59 9.51
C GLY A 164 -13.22 11.95 9.06
N LEU A 165 -12.14 12.39 9.69
CA LEU A 165 -11.50 13.69 9.46
C LEU A 165 -10.01 13.55 9.23
N VAL A 166 -9.45 14.31 8.28
CA VAL A 166 -8.00 14.52 8.13
C VAL A 166 -7.64 15.91 8.59
N ALA A 167 -6.91 16.02 9.70
CA ALA A 167 -6.40 17.27 10.24
C ALA A 167 -4.96 17.48 9.75
N LEU A 168 -4.81 18.31 8.74
CA LEU A 168 -3.50 18.77 8.22
C LEU A 168 -2.85 19.79 9.16
N LEU A 169 -1.54 20.00 9.03
CA LEU A 169 -0.76 20.92 9.88
C LEU A 169 -0.96 20.64 11.37
N SER A 170 -1.15 19.37 11.72
CA SER A 170 -1.48 18.89 13.05
C SER A 170 -0.46 17.82 13.47
N GLU A 171 0.57 18.28 14.17
CA GLU A 171 1.69 17.44 14.61
C GLU A 171 1.45 16.86 16.00
N LEU A 172 1.61 15.56 16.16
CA LEU A 172 1.60 14.91 17.46
C LEU A 172 2.92 15.16 18.18
N HIS A 173 2.88 15.84 19.33
CA HIS A 173 4.05 16.12 20.16
C HIS A 173 4.26 15.09 21.28
N ALA A 174 3.17 14.63 21.89
CA ALA A 174 3.22 13.63 22.94
C ALA A 174 1.99 12.75 22.96
N ALA A 175 2.18 11.49 23.36
CA ALA A 175 1.12 10.53 23.58
C ALA A 175 1.35 9.82 24.91
N ARG A 176 0.32 9.75 25.76
CA ARG A 176 0.37 9.12 27.07
C ARG A 176 -0.87 8.26 27.29
N HIS A 177 -0.66 6.98 27.58
CA HIS A 177 -1.76 6.08 27.97
C HIS A 177 -2.17 6.33 29.41
N THR A 178 -3.49 6.37 29.64
CA THR A 178 -4.13 6.54 30.96
C THR A 178 -5.27 5.54 31.11
N ASP A 179 -5.87 5.44 32.29
CA ASP A 179 -7.06 4.61 32.52
C ASP A 179 -8.26 5.05 31.66
N ALA A 180 -8.31 6.30 31.22
CA ALA A 180 -9.37 6.84 30.37
C ALA A 180 -9.10 6.66 28.86
N GLY A 181 -7.92 6.20 28.47
CA GLY A 181 -7.45 6.09 27.08
C GLY A 181 -6.15 6.83 26.82
N TRP A 182 -5.88 7.13 25.56
CA TRP A 182 -4.71 7.86 25.10
C TRP A 182 -4.94 9.36 25.15
N VAL A 183 -4.13 10.07 25.92
CA VAL A 183 -4.07 11.54 25.93
C VAL A 183 -2.99 11.98 24.94
N LEU A 184 -3.39 12.72 23.92
CA LEU A 184 -2.55 13.16 22.81
C LEU A 184 -2.40 14.68 22.85
N GLU A 185 -1.17 15.17 22.84
CA GLU A 185 -0.84 16.60 22.74
C GLU A 185 -0.53 16.92 21.30
N VAL A 186 -1.34 17.74 20.67
CA VAL A 186 -1.28 18.07 19.24
C VAL A 186 -1.02 19.56 19.06
N GLN A 187 -0.03 19.89 18.25
CA GLN A 187 0.24 21.24 17.81
C GLN A 187 -0.38 21.46 16.43
N SER A 188 -1.36 22.34 16.34
CA SER A 188 -2.02 22.68 15.08
C SER A 188 -1.99 24.18 14.84
N GLN A 189 -1.35 24.63 13.78
CA GLN A 189 -1.27 26.02 13.35
C GLN A 189 -0.92 27.00 14.49
N GLY A 190 0.05 26.64 15.32
CA GLY A 190 0.49 27.46 16.46
C GLY A 190 -0.34 27.31 17.74
N THR A 191 -1.42 26.53 17.71
CA THR A 191 -2.27 26.25 18.86
C THR A 191 -2.04 24.85 19.37
N GLN A 192 -1.82 24.70 20.67
CA GLN A 192 -1.73 23.39 21.31
C GLN A 192 -3.12 22.94 21.74
N THR A 193 -3.49 21.73 21.36
CA THR A 193 -4.76 21.09 21.74
C THR A 193 -4.50 19.70 22.34
N THR A 194 -5.47 19.21 23.09
CA THR A 194 -5.39 17.87 23.70
C THR A 194 -6.60 17.05 23.27
N LEU A 195 -6.35 15.85 22.73
CA LEU A 195 -7.36 14.87 22.39
C LEU A 195 -7.29 13.68 23.36
N LEU A 196 -8.44 13.06 23.61
CA LEU A 196 -8.54 11.77 24.27
C LEU A 196 -9.04 10.75 23.26
N ALA A 197 -8.25 9.70 22.99
CA ALA A 197 -8.60 8.63 22.06
C ALA A 197 -8.66 7.27 22.77
N GLU A 198 -9.59 6.40 22.35
CA GLU A 198 -9.64 5.02 22.84
C GLU A 198 -8.51 4.19 22.21
N ALA A 199 -8.18 4.45 20.94
CA ALA A 199 -7.11 3.79 20.20
C ALA A 199 -6.22 4.81 19.46
N VAL A 200 -4.94 4.47 19.29
CA VAL A 200 -3.96 5.20 18.47
C VAL A 200 -3.25 4.23 17.53
N VAL A 201 -3.10 4.62 16.27
CA VAL A 201 -2.43 3.85 15.21
C VAL A 201 -1.34 4.69 14.55
#